data_8d8ace1597275140eedd3d5151451c01
#
_entry.id   8d8ace1597275140eedd3d5151451c01
#
_cell.length_a   1.000
_cell.length_b   1.000
_cell.length_c   1.000
_cell.angle_alpha   90.00
_cell.angle_beta   90.00
_cell.angle_gamma   90.00
#
_symmetry.space_group_name_H-M   'P 1'
#
loop_
_entity.id
_entity.type
_entity.pdbx_description
1 polymer ?
#
loop_
_entity_poly.entity_id
_entity_poly.type
_entity_poly.pdbx_seq_one_letter_code
_entity_poly.pdbx_strand_id
1 'polypeptide(L)'
;MTIRSLFALLPALASLGIPALGEEPRRIDLRTKAGVESVKGEWRWHDVTLVPVAGKNPDGSPNKTYNYEPRAMAADYDDSKWEVVAPETLKDRRSTGQICFCWYRTKVTLPPGVEGKRVFFQTVVDDYGEVWVDGKLPYKVGQAGGNVASGFNYPNRVELADPAPGKTYSLAVFGINGPISVTPTNWIFLGPTFLEIVDRDEK
;
A
#
# COMPACT_ATOMS: atom_id res chain seq x y z
N MET A 1 51.27 9.93 69.02
CA MET A 1 49.83 10.17 68.69
C MET A 1 49.70 10.21 67.19
N THR A 2 49.33 9.09 66.60
CA THR A 2 49.44 8.87 65.16
C THR A 2 48.03 8.82 64.56
N ILE A 3 47.74 9.83 63.73
CA ILE A 3 46.44 9.97 63.06
C ILE A 3 46.48 9.09 61.79
N ARG A 4 45.63 8.08 61.73
CA ARG A 4 45.40 7.26 60.53
C ARG A 4 44.31 7.89 59.67
N SER A 5 44.68 8.37 58.50
CA SER A 5 43.72 8.81 57.45
C SER A 5 43.04 7.60 56.82
N LEU A 6 41.70 7.58 56.90
CA LEU A 6 40.87 6.58 56.19
C LEU A 6 40.56 7.16 54.82
N PHE A 7 41.06 6.51 53.78
CA PHE A 7 40.61 6.76 52.41
C PHE A 7 39.33 5.95 52.13
N ALA A 8 38.21 6.64 51.91
CA ALA A 8 36.98 6.04 51.46
C ALA A 8 37.00 5.87 49.92
N LEU A 9 37.01 4.63 49.45
CA LEU A 9 36.77 4.32 48.02
C LEU A 9 35.27 4.45 47.74
N LEU A 10 34.91 5.40 46.88
CA LEU A 10 33.56 5.47 46.27
C LEU A 10 33.52 4.47 45.12
N PRO A 11 32.50 3.62 45.02
CA PRO A 11 32.30 2.78 43.83
C PRO A 11 31.76 3.63 42.68
N ALA A 12 32.44 3.54 41.52
CA ALA A 12 31.93 4.12 40.28
C ALA A 12 30.66 3.33 39.84
N LEU A 13 29.51 3.98 39.87
CA LEU A 13 28.31 3.44 39.22
C LEU A 13 28.52 3.49 37.71
N ALA A 14 28.74 2.31 37.13
CA ALA A 14 28.62 2.12 35.66
C ALA A 14 27.15 2.31 35.29
N SER A 15 26.82 3.38 34.57
CA SER A 15 25.53 3.56 33.95
C SER A 15 25.38 2.52 32.85
N LEU A 16 24.62 1.47 33.13
CA LEU A 16 24.12 0.57 32.08
C LEU A 16 23.20 1.42 31.16
N GLY A 17 23.71 1.76 29.97
CA GLY A 17 22.94 2.40 28.93
C GLY A 17 21.76 1.49 28.56
N ILE A 18 20.55 1.93 28.89
CA ILE A 18 19.32 1.30 28.38
C ILE A 18 19.37 1.50 26.85
N PRO A 19 19.30 0.43 26.04
CA PRO A 19 19.19 0.59 24.60
C PRO A 19 17.97 1.47 24.33
N ALA A 20 18.15 2.53 23.55
CA ALA A 20 17.05 3.37 23.09
C ALA A 20 16.04 2.45 22.39
N LEU A 21 14.81 2.40 22.92
CA LEU A 21 13.70 1.80 22.20
C LEU A 21 13.60 2.55 20.88
N GLY A 22 13.68 1.83 19.75
CA GLY A 22 13.53 2.41 18.43
C GLY A 22 12.27 3.28 18.38
N GLU A 23 12.34 4.39 17.67
CA GLU A 23 11.19 5.28 17.52
C GLU A 23 10.08 4.48 16.79
N GLU A 24 8.85 4.53 17.34
CA GLU A 24 7.70 3.88 16.70
C GLU A 24 7.56 4.32 15.24
N PRO A 25 7.28 3.40 14.29
CA PRO A 25 7.14 3.71 12.89
C PRO A 25 6.11 4.84 12.67
N ARG A 26 6.52 5.89 11.98
CA ARG A 26 5.60 6.96 11.62
C ARG A 26 4.69 6.49 10.51
N ARG A 27 3.37 6.59 10.68
CA ARG A 27 2.38 6.25 9.65
C ARG A 27 1.60 7.45 9.18
N ILE A 28 1.37 7.51 7.87
CA ILE A 28 0.47 8.47 7.21
C ILE A 28 -0.70 7.67 6.65
N ASP A 29 -1.86 7.76 7.31
CA ASP A 29 -3.07 7.02 6.88
C ASP A 29 -3.67 7.69 5.64
N LEU A 30 -3.56 7.01 4.51
CA LEU A 30 -4.06 7.49 3.21
C LEU A 30 -5.57 7.29 3.03
N ARG A 31 -6.27 6.81 4.06
CA ARG A 31 -7.72 6.75 4.14
C ARG A 31 -8.31 7.93 4.90
N THR A 32 -7.51 8.92 5.20
CA THR A 32 -7.95 10.16 5.84
C THR A 32 -7.63 11.36 4.96
N LYS A 33 -8.49 12.38 5.00
CA LYS A 33 -8.26 13.63 4.29
C LYS A 33 -6.91 14.23 4.65
N ALA A 34 -6.61 14.33 5.95
CA ALA A 34 -5.35 14.88 6.43
C ALA A 34 -4.12 14.10 5.93
N GLY A 35 -4.21 12.78 5.91
CA GLY A 35 -3.13 11.93 5.39
C GLY A 35 -2.87 12.16 3.91
N VAL A 36 -3.93 12.16 3.09
CA VAL A 36 -3.83 12.39 1.65
C VAL A 36 -3.34 13.81 1.34
N GLU A 37 -3.84 14.83 2.04
CA GLU A 37 -3.37 16.21 1.89
C GLU A 37 -1.89 16.35 2.25
N SER A 38 -1.41 15.67 3.29
CA SER A 38 -0.01 15.72 3.72
C SER A 38 0.98 15.22 2.67
N VAL A 39 0.53 14.37 1.77
CA VAL A 39 1.31 13.82 0.65
C VAL A 39 0.88 14.37 -0.71
N LYS A 40 0.03 15.39 -0.74
CA LYS A 40 -0.53 15.99 -1.95
C LYS A 40 -1.20 14.97 -2.87
N GLY A 41 -1.84 13.97 -2.29
CA GLY A 41 -2.47 12.87 -3.01
C GLY A 41 -3.92 13.18 -3.40
N GLU A 42 -4.42 12.39 -4.34
CA GLU A 42 -5.83 12.29 -4.70
C GLU A 42 -6.10 10.87 -5.15
N TRP A 43 -7.09 10.21 -4.57
CA TRP A 43 -7.46 8.86 -4.98
C TRP A 43 -8.42 8.91 -6.17
N ARG A 44 -8.16 8.03 -7.15
CA ARG A 44 -9.00 7.78 -8.30
C ARG A 44 -9.31 6.31 -8.43
N TRP A 45 -10.51 6.01 -8.88
CA TRP A 45 -11.01 4.65 -9.04
C TRP A 45 -11.64 4.45 -10.42
N HIS A 46 -11.47 3.26 -10.96
CA HIS A 46 -12.11 2.83 -12.19
C HIS A 46 -12.43 1.34 -12.16
N ASP A 47 -13.67 1.02 -12.51
CA ASP A 47 -14.12 -0.35 -12.63
C ASP A 47 -13.67 -0.96 -13.98
N VAL A 48 -13.49 -2.26 -13.99
CA VAL A 48 -13.18 -3.01 -15.20
C VAL A 48 -14.42 -3.74 -15.67
N THR A 49 -14.90 -3.38 -16.84
CA THR A 49 -16.12 -3.93 -17.38
C THR A 49 -15.89 -5.15 -18.28
N LEU A 50 -16.88 -6.05 -18.34
CA LEU A 50 -16.89 -7.13 -19.30
C LEU A 50 -17.34 -6.61 -20.65
N VAL A 51 -16.58 -6.92 -21.70
CA VAL A 51 -16.91 -6.54 -23.08
C VAL A 51 -17.02 -7.79 -23.98
N PRO A 52 -17.94 -7.79 -24.96
CA PRO A 52 -18.02 -8.86 -25.95
C PRO A 52 -16.73 -8.93 -26.78
N VAL A 53 -16.30 -10.14 -27.09
CA VAL A 53 -15.21 -10.41 -28.04
C VAL A 53 -15.69 -11.39 -29.12
N ALA A 54 -14.90 -11.57 -30.15
CA ALA A 54 -15.22 -12.50 -31.24
C ALA A 54 -15.44 -13.93 -30.74
N GLY A 55 -16.40 -14.61 -31.32
CA GLY A 55 -16.76 -16.00 -30.98
C GLY A 55 -17.93 -16.10 -30.01
N LYS A 56 -18.33 -17.35 -29.79
CA LYS A 56 -19.43 -17.70 -28.88
C LYS A 56 -19.04 -18.87 -28.00
N ASN A 57 -19.60 -18.87 -26.80
CA ASN A 57 -19.57 -20.03 -25.91
C ASN A 57 -20.38 -21.22 -26.49
N PRO A 58 -20.21 -22.44 -25.99
CA PRO A 58 -20.99 -23.61 -26.44
C PRO A 58 -22.50 -23.46 -26.30
N ASP A 59 -22.96 -22.63 -25.39
CA ASP A 59 -24.39 -22.31 -25.17
C ASP A 59 -24.93 -21.22 -26.14
N GLY A 60 -24.08 -20.73 -27.06
CA GLY A 60 -24.40 -19.67 -28.00
C GLY A 60 -24.31 -18.24 -27.47
N SER A 61 -24.01 -18.05 -26.21
CA SER A 61 -23.78 -16.72 -25.64
C SER A 61 -22.51 -16.08 -26.19
N PRO A 62 -22.43 -14.74 -26.28
CA PRO A 62 -21.19 -14.06 -26.70
C PRO A 62 -20.04 -14.37 -25.75
N ASN A 63 -18.85 -14.62 -26.31
CA ASN A 63 -17.63 -14.59 -25.51
C ASN A 63 -17.44 -13.19 -24.94
N LYS A 64 -16.89 -13.14 -23.74
CA LYS A 64 -16.59 -11.88 -23.04
C LYS A 64 -15.15 -11.90 -22.55
N THR A 65 -14.55 -10.74 -22.51
CA THR A 65 -13.28 -10.50 -21.82
C THR A 65 -13.39 -9.25 -20.98
N TYR A 66 -12.39 -9.02 -20.16
CA TYR A 66 -12.32 -7.83 -19.35
C TYR A 66 -11.74 -6.69 -20.18
N ASN A 67 -12.45 -5.56 -20.21
CA ASN A 67 -11.88 -4.31 -20.69
C ASN A 67 -11.06 -3.71 -19.56
N TYR A 68 -9.97 -4.37 -19.20
CA TYR A 68 -9.04 -3.78 -18.27
C TYR A 68 -8.05 -2.93 -19.05
N GLU A 69 -7.75 -1.77 -18.50
CA GLU A 69 -6.73 -0.89 -19.04
C GLU A 69 -5.34 -1.41 -18.63
N PRO A 70 -4.68 -2.24 -19.44
CA PRO A 70 -3.42 -2.88 -19.03
C PRO A 70 -2.31 -1.86 -18.82
N ARG A 71 -2.52 -0.61 -19.27
CA ARG A 71 -1.58 0.50 -19.06
C ARG A 71 -1.90 1.35 -17.83
N ALA A 72 -2.99 1.06 -17.14
CA ALA A 72 -3.39 1.83 -15.95
C ALA A 72 -2.36 1.76 -14.80
N MET A 73 -1.44 0.81 -14.84
CA MET A 73 -0.30 0.77 -13.94
C MET A 73 0.80 1.78 -14.32
N ALA A 74 0.83 2.30 -15.55
CA ALA A 74 1.89 3.22 -15.99
C ALA A 74 1.90 4.52 -15.18
N ALA A 75 3.08 5.04 -14.90
CA ALA A 75 3.23 6.26 -14.11
C ALA A 75 2.58 7.50 -14.77
N ASP A 76 2.60 7.52 -16.11
CA ASP A 76 2.08 8.59 -16.96
C ASP A 76 0.65 8.32 -17.48
N TYR A 77 -0.01 7.28 -16.98
CA TYR A 77 -1.38 6.98 -17.38
C TYR A 77 -2.31 8.15 -17.05
N ASP A 78 -3.14 8.56 -18.02
CA ASP A 78 -4.14 9.61 -17.83
C ASP A 78 -5.41 9.05 -17.17
N ASP A 79 -5.50 9.24 -15.87
CA ASP A 79 -6.66 8.88 -15.04
C ASP A 79 -7.59 10.07 -14.75
N SER A 80 -7.46 11.19 -15.49
CA SER A 80 -8.21 12.42 -15.25
C SER A 80 -9.74 12.24 -15.35
N LYS A 81 -10.20 11.24 -16.10
CA LYS A 81 -11.63 10.93 -16.29
C LYS A 81 -12.16 9.91 -15.27
N TRP A 82 -11.31 9.39 -14.40
CA TRP A 82 -11.73 8.42 -13.40
C TRP A 82 -12.47 9.10 -12.24
N GLU A 83 -13.27 8.33 -11.53
CA GLU A 83 -13.94 8.79 -10.32
C GLU A 83 -12.91 9.23 -9.27
N VAL A 84 -13.05 10.45 -8.77
CA VAL A 84 -12.31 10.91 -7.58
C VAL A 84 -12.97 10.32 -6.35
N VAL A 85 -12.20 9.61 -5.55
CA VAL A 85 -12.66 8.89 -4.37
C VAL A 85 -12.23 9.63 -3.11
N ALA A 86 -13.17 9.97 -2.25
CA ALA A 86 -12.85 10.51 -0.93
C ALA A 86 -12.08 9.47 -0.11
N PRO A 87 -10.98 9.83 0.55
CA PRO A 87 -10.13 8.88 1.27
C PRO A 87 -10.88 8.00 2.27
N GLU A 88 -11.85 8.57 2.97
CA GLU A 88 -12.67 7.89 3.97
C GLU A 88 -13.57 6.80 3.38
N THR A 89 -13.82 6.88 2.05
CA THR A 89 -14.66 5.93 1.31
C THR A 89 -13.87 4.83 0.60
N LEU A 90 -12.54 4.78 0.74
CA LEU A 90 -11.73 3.69 0.19
C LEU A 90 -12.13 2.31 0.74
N LYS A 91 -12.66 2.28 1.96
CA LYS A 91 -13.21 1.08 2.62
C LYS A 91 -14.59 0.67 2.11
N ASP A 92 -15.24 1.51 1.31
CA ASP A 92 -16.58 1.22 0.80
C ASP A 92 -16.47 0.22 -0.35
N ARG A 93 -17.43 -0.69 -0.37
CA ARG A 93 -17.51 -1.76 -1.36
C ARG A 93 -17.83 -1.19 -2.72
N ARG A 94 -16.91 -1.36 -3.67
CA ARG A 94 -17.04 -0.92 -5.05
C ARG A 94 -16.94 -2.10 -5.99
N SER A 95 -17.36 -1.89 -7.24
CA SER A 95 -17.51 -2.93 -8.25
C SER A 95 -18.47 -4.02 -7.80
N THR A 96 -19.31 -4.48 -8.68
CA THR A 96 -20.30 -5.51 -8.38
C THR A 96 -20.36 -6.49 -9.54
N GLY A 97 -20.31 -7.76 -9.23
CA GLY A 97 -20.39 -8.80 -10.24
C GLY A 97 -20.06 -10.17 -9.69
N GLN A 98 -20.01 -11.15 -10.57
CA GLN A 98 -19.58 -12.50 -10.19
C GLN A 98 -18.06 -12.52 -9.95
N ILE A 99 -17.31 -11.84 -10.83
CA ILE A 99 -15.89 -11.55 -10.67
C ILE A 99 -15.73 -10.05 -10.87
N CYS A 100 -15.05 -9.40 -9.96
CA CYS A 100 -14.80 -7.96 -10.00
C CYS A 100 -13.32 -7.68 -10.25
N PHE A 101 -13.07 -6.64 -11.02
CA PHE A 101 -11.73 -6.09 -11.24
C PHE A 101 -11.82 -4.59 -11.18
N CYS A 102 -10.91 -3.95 -10.49
CA CYS A 102 -10.84 -2.50 -10.49
C CYS A 102 -9.42 -1.98 -10.28
N TRP A 103 -9.26 -0.71 -10.58
CA TRP A 103 -8.05 0.05 -10.31
C TRP A 103 -8.33 1.15 -9.29
N TYR A 104 -7.41 1.31 -8.35
CA TYR A 104 -7.25 2.52 -7.54
C TYR A 104 -5.91 3.15 -7.89
N ARG A 105 -5.88 4.46 -8.07
CA ARG A 105 -4.66 5.19 -8.36
C ARG A 105 -4.54 6.41 -7.47
N THR A 106 -3.31 6.73 -7.11
CA THR A 106 -2.95 7.99 -6.46
C THR A 106 -1.51 8.35 -6.77
N LYS A 107 -1.17 9.62 -6.63
CA LYS A 107 0.21 10.07 -6.55
C LYS A 107 0.49 10.51 -5.13
N VAL A 108 1.65 10.18 -4.60
CA VAL A 108 2.07 10.58 -3.27
C VAL A 108 3.39 11.32 -3.36
N THR A 109 3.45 12.51 -2.78
CA THR A 109 4.69 13.29 -2.65
C THR A 109 5.18 13.15 -1.21
N LEU A 110 6.39 12.63 -1.03
CA LEU A 110 6.92 12.39 0.30
C LEU A 110 7.14 13.69 1.07
N PRO A 111 6.70 13.76 2.33
CA PRO A 111 6.91 14.93 3.19
C PRO A 111 8.37 15.02 3.67
N PRO A 112 8.76 16.12 4.32
CA PRO A 112 10.01 16.20 5.08
C PRO A 112 10.11 15.13 6.19
N GLY A 113 11.33 14.78 6.56
CA GLY A 113 11.63 13.81 7.61
C GLY A 113 11.65 12.35 7.13
N VAL A 114 11.87 12.14 5.83
CA VAL A 114 12.10 10.82 5.24
C VAL A 114 13.57 10.61 4.84
N GLU A 115 14.41 11.60 5.10
CA GLU A 115 15.85 11.53 4.80
C GLU A 115 16.52 10.38 5.56
N GLY A 116 17.19 9.50 4.83
CA GLY A 116 17.89 8.35 5.41
C GLY A 116 16.97 7.24 5.93
N LYS A 117 15.66 7.39 5.81
CA LYS A 117 14.66 6.42 6.23
C LYS A 117 14.29 5.47 5.08
N ARG A 118 13.60 4.38 5.41
CA ARG A 118 12.87 3.54 4.44
C ARG A 118 11.39 3.96 4.47
N VAL A 119 10.77 3.94 3.32
CA VAL A 119 9.33 4.26 3.21
C VAL A 119 8.64 3.10 2.52
N PHE A 120 7.56 2.63 3.11
CA PHE A 120 6.73 1.57 2.56
C PHE A 120 5.33 2.11 2.27
N PHE A 121 4.78 1.71 1.15
CA PHE A 121 3.35 1.78 0.93
C PHE A 121 2.74 0.44 1.33
N GLN A 122 1.69 0.48 2.14
CA GLN A 122 0.93 -0.71 2.49
C GLN A 122 -0.55 -0.50 2.22
N THR A 123 -1.19 -1.54 1.70
CA THR A 123 -2.64 -1.60 1.53
C THR A 123 -3.12 -3.04 1.72
N VAL A 124 -4.41 -3.19 1.95
CA VAL A 124 -5.10 -4.49 1.97
C VAL A 124 -6.21 -4.43 0.94
N VAL A 125 -6.24 -5.37 0.02
CA VAL A 125 -7.27 -5.49 -1.00
C VAL A 125 -8.06 -6.78 -0.74
N ASP A 126 -9.35 -6.72 -0.85
CA ASP A 126 -10.23 -7.88 -0.76
C ASP A 126 -10.57 -8.35 -2.21
N ASP A 127 -10.20 -9.53 -2.71
CA ASP A 127 -9.39 -10.65 -2.14
C ASP A 127 -7.91 -10.57 -2.50
N TYR A 128 -7.62 -10.27 -3.78
CA TYR A 128 -6.30 -10.25 -4.38
C TYR A 128 -5.95 -8.82 -4.82
N GLY A 129 -4.72 -8.43 -4.58
CA GLY A 129 -4.23 -7.13 -4.99
C GLY A 129 -2.82 -7.16 -5.57
N GLU A 130 -2.59 -6.26 -6.54
CA GLU A 130 -1.27 -5.93 -7.06
C GLU A 130 -1.01 -4.44 -6.81
N VAL A 131 0.17 -4.13 -6.26
CA VAL A 131 0.62 -2.75 -6.07
C VAL A 131 1.75 -2.44 -7.04
N TRP A 132 1.49 -1.51 -7.93
CA TRP A 132 2.42 -1.00 -8.93
C TRP A 132 2.96 0.34 -8.46
N VAL A 133 4.28 0.50 -8.51
CA VAL A 133 4.97 1.75 -8.15
C VAL A 133 5.71 2.25 -9.37
N ASP A 134 5.40 3.46 -9.82
CA ASP A 134 5.97 4.09 -11.02
C ASP A 134 5.95 3.16 -12.25
N GLY A 135 4.83 2.46 -12.44
CA GLY A 135 4.63 1.54 -13.56
C GLY A 135 5.36 0.20 -13.44
N LYS A 136 5.94 -0.10 -12.30
CA LYS A 136 6.66 -1.35 -12.03
C LYS A 136 5.96 -2.17 -10.97
N LEU A 137 5.89 -3.48 -11.21
CA LEU A 137 5.48 -4.47 -10.22
C LEU A 137 6.75 -5.17 -9.70
N PRO A 138 7.37 -4.70 -8.60
CA PRO A 138 8.58 -5.30 -8.08
C PRO A 138 8.25 -6.66 -7.42
N TYR A 139 8.01 -7.67 -8.25
CA TYR A 139 7.64 -9.01 -7.81
C TYR A 139 8.87 -9.78 -7.33
N LYS A 140 8.78 -10.35 -6.12
CA LYS A 140 9.74 -11.31 -5.61
C LYS A 140 9.04 -12.64 -5.38
N VAL A 141 9.41 -13.66 -6.13
CA VAL A 141 8.86 -15.01 -5.97
C VAL A 141 9.08 -15.52 -4.54
N GLY A 142 8.04 -16.06 -3.93
CA GLY A 142 8.11 -16.67 -2.61
C GLY A 142 8.04 -15.69 -1.43
N GLN A 143 7.82 -14.40 -1.67
CA GLN A 143 7.54 -13.44 -0.60
C GLN A 143 6.03 -13.23 -0.43
N ALA A 144 5.54 -13.61 0.74
CA ALA A 144 4.23 -13.21 1.19
C ALA A 144 4.22 -11.73 1.59
N GLY A 145 3.13 -11.00 1.32
CA GLY A 145 2.95 -9.62 1.75
C GLY A 145 3.81 -8.60 1.01
N GLY A 146 4.31 -8.92 -0.18
CA GLY A 146 4.97 -7.97 -1.05
C GLY A 146 3.99 -7.07 -1.80
N ASN A 147 4.27 -6.84 -3.07
CA ASN A 147 3.42 -6.05 -3.96
C ASN A 147 2.31 -6.85 -4.65
N VAL A 148 2.36 -8.17 -4.56
CA VAL A 148 1.29 -9.08 -4.95
C VAL A 148 0.90 -9.89 -3.72
N ALA A 149 -0.36 -9.84 -3.35
CA ALA A 149 -0.93 -10.66 -2.30
C ALA A 149 -2.08 -11.47 -2.87
N SER A 150 -2.13 -12.75 -2.50
CA SER A 150 -3.23 -13.64 -2.77
C SER A 150 -3.85 -14.08 -1.45
N GLY A 151 -5.17 -14.09 -1.41
CA GLY A 151 -5.93 -14.47 -0.24
C GLY A 151 -6.55 -13.28 0.48
N PHE A 152 -7.62 -13.61 1.18
CA PHE A 152 -8.48 -12.66 1.84
C PHE A 152 -7.73 -11.79 2.86
N ASN A 153 -7.82 -10.47 2.67
CA ASN A 153 -7.26 -9.47 3.59
C ASN A 153 -5.76 -9.58 3.88
N TYR A 154 -4.99 -10.14 2.97
CA TYR A 154 -3.55 -10.18 3.13
C TYR A 154 -2.90 -8.84 2.71
N PRO A 155 -1.99 -8.27 3.50
CA PRO A 155 -1.41 -6.98 3.17
C PRO A 155 -0.43 -7.04 2.00
N ASN A 156 -0.55 -6.07 1.09
CA ASN A 156 0.49 -5.72 0.13
C ASN A 156 1.37 -4.65 0.78
N ARG A 157 2.65 -4.91 0.94
CA ARG A 157 3.63 -3.96 1.51
C ARG A 157 4.82 -3.84 0.58
N VAL A 158 5.03 -2.64 0.04
CA VAL A 158 6.01 -2.36 -1.00
C VAL A 158 6.92 -1.23 -0.57
N GLU A 159 8.23 -1.45 -0.65
CA GLU A 159 9.21 -0.41 -0.37
C GLU A 159 9.30 0.56 -1.55
N LEU A 160 9.23 1.85 -1.26
CA LEU A 160 9.43 2.91 -2.24
C LEU A 160 10.94 3.14 -2.46
N ALA A 161 11.38 3.01 -3.70
CA ALA A 161 12.81 3.11 -4.03
C ALA A 161 13.35 4.54 -3.86
N ASP A 162 14.49 4.68 -3.20
CA ASP A 162 15.22 5.94 -3.04
C ASP A 162 14.33 7.07 -2.49
N PRO A 163 13.75 6.93 -1.29
CA PRO A 163 12.86 7.94 -0.73
C PRO A 163 13.62 9.23 -0.41
N ALA A 164 13.02 10.36 -0.83
CA ALA A 164 13.54 11.69 -0.56
C ALA A 164 12.36 12.67 -0.38
N PRO A 165 12.53 13.74 0.44
CA PRO A 165 11.52 14.77 0.55
C PRO A 165 11.17 15.39 -0.80
N GLY A 166 9.89 15.58 -1.06
CA GLY A 166 9.40 16.13 -2.33
C GLY A 166 9.40 15.16 -3.51
N LYS A 167 9.96 13.95 -3.37
CA LYS A 167 9.87 12.92 -4.40
C LYS A 167 8.44 12.41 -4.50
N THR A 168 7.94 12.31 -5.72
CA THR A 168 6.58 11.82 -6.00
C THR A 168 6.64 10.43 -6.61
N TYR A 169 5.73 9.56 -6.15
CA TYR A 169 5.52 8.22 -6.69
C TYR A 169 4.10 8.09 -7.23
N SER A 170 3.95 7.41 -8.35
CA SER A 170 2.66 6.97 -8.86
C SER A 170 2.37 5.59 -8.28
N LEU A 171 1.28 5.48 -7.56
CA LEU A 171 0.81 4.21 -6.98
C LEU A 171 -0.44 3.77 -7.74
N ALA A 172 -0.43 2.54 -8.25
CA ALA A 172 -1.59 1.93 -8.85
C ALA A 172 -1.85 0.58 -8.17
N VAL A 173 -3.07 0.40 -7.69
CA VAL A 173 -3.52 -0.83 -7.02
C VAL A 173 -4.55 -1.50 -7.91
N PHE A 174 -4.24 -2.68 -8.41
CA PHE A 174 -5.18 -3.53 -9.12
C PHE A 174 -5.81 -4.50 -8.14
N GLY A 175 -7.13 -4.53 -8.07
CA GLY A 175 -7.88 -5.41 -7.21
C GLY A 175 -8.69 -6.42 -8.00
N ILE A 176 -8.73 -7.66 -7.50
CA ILE A 176 -9.57 -8.75 -8.02
C ILE A 176 -10.32 -9.35 -6.85
N ASN A 177 -11.63 -9.48 -7.00
CA ASN A 177 -12.46 -10.29 -6.12
C ASN A 177 -13.40 -11.15 -6.96
N GLY A 178 -13.53 -12.41 -6.62
CA GLY A 178 -14.31 -13.33 -7.42
C GLY A 178 -15.01 -14.40 -6.61
N PRO A 179 -16.12 -14.92 -7.17
CA PRO A 179 -16.78 -16.02 -6.51
C PRO A 179 -15.90 -17.25 -6.60
N ILE A 180 -15.49 -17.72 -5.47
CA ILE A 180 -15.06 -19.11 -5.32
C ILE A 180 -16.30 -20.02 -5.32
N SER A 181 -17.48 -19.43 -5.12
CA SER A 181 -18.79 -20.10 -5.15
C SER A 181 -19.80 -19.28 -5.96
N VAL A 182 -20.91 -19.89 -6.32
CA VAL A 182 -22.04 -19.28 -7.06
C VAL A 182 -22.79 -18.17 -6.32
N THR A 183 -22.28 -17.64 -5.23
CA THR A 183 -22.96 -16.61 -4.46
C THR A 183 -22.70 -15.24 -5.08
N PRO A 184 -23.71 -14.39 -5.26
CA PRO A 184 -23.60 -13.17 -6.02
C PRO A 184 -22.91 -12.04 -5.28
N THR A 185 -22.50 -11.04 -6.03
CA THR A 185 -22.00 -9.73 -5.63
C THR A 185 -20.72 -9.76 -4.78
N ASN A 186 -19.62 -9.84 -5.51
CA ASN A 186 -18.32 -9.52 -4.95
C ASN A 186 -18.09 -8.01 -5.05
N TRP A 187 -17.27 -7.52 -4.13
CA TRP A 187 -16.89 -6.12 -4.08
C TRP A 187 -15.39 -6.02 -3.85
N ILE A 188 -14.84 -4.90 -4.22
CA ILE A 188 -13.46 -4.56 -3.94
C ILE A 188 -13.44 -3.31 -3.08
N PHE A 189 -12.58 -3.29 -2.08
CA PHE A 189 -12.29 -2.12 -1.25
C PHE A 189 -10.84 -2.13 -0.81
N LEU A 190 -10.34 -0.97 -0.41
CA LEU A 190 -9.04 -0.87 0.23
C LEU A 190 -9.22 -0.81 1.75
N GLY A 191 -8.67 -1.82 2.43
CA GLY A 191 -8.57 -1.87 3.88
C GLY A 191 -7.55 -0.87 4.44
N PRO A 192 -6.78 -1.22 5.48
CA PRO A 192 -5.73 -0.35 5.99
C PRO A 192 -4.74 0.05 4.89
N THR A 193 -4.66 1.34 4.57
CA THR A 193 -3.83 1.89 3.48
C THR A 193 -3.05 3.09 4.01
N PHE A 194 -1.72 3.00 4.02
CA PHE A 194 -0.86 4.03 4.62
C PHE A 194 0.55 4.02 4.03
N LEU A 195 1.26 5.13 4.22
CA LEU A 195 2.71 5.14 4.14
C LEU A 195 3.29 4.88 5.53
N GLU A 196 4.27 4.00 5.62
CA GLU A 196 5.02 3.70 6.84
C GLU A 196 6.47 4.14 6.64
N ILE A 197 6.95 4.98 7.53
CA ILE A 197 8.30 5.54 7.52
C ILE A 197 9.04 4.94 8.70
N VAL A 198 10.11 4.20 8.41
CA VAL A 198 10.89 3.47 9.40
C VAL A 198 12.37 3.82 9.31
N ASP A 199 13.10 3.65 10.39
CA ASP A 199 14.55 3.79 10.38
C ASP A 199 15.20 2.70 9.52
N ARG A 200 16.37 2.98 8.94
CA ARG A 200 17.04 2.05 8.04
C ARG A 200 17.44 0.73 8.70
N ASP A 201 17.69 0.78 10.00
CA ASP A 201 18.18 -0.34 10.78
C ASP A 201 17.05 -1.21 11.34
N GLU A 202 15.79 -0.82 11.19
CA GLU A 202 14.64 -1.65 11.52
C GLU A 202 14.42 -2.73 10.44
N LYS A 203 14.41 -4.00 10.89
CA LYS A 203 14.20 -5.19 10.04
C LYS A 203 12.73 -5.51 9.84
#